data_9aab93886e8eb1bed405c3d27fec2bd6
#
_entry.id   9aab93886e8eb1bed405c3d27fec2bd6
#
_cell.length_a   1.000
_cell.length_b   1.000
_cell.length_c   1.000
_cell.angle_alpha   90.00
_cell.angle_beta   90.00
_cell.angle_gamma   90.00
#
_symmetry.space_group_name_H-M   'P 1'
#
loop_
_entity.id
_entity.type
_entity.pdbx_description
1 polymer ?
#
loop_
_entity_poly.entity_id
_entity_poly.type
_entity_poly.pdbx_seq_one_letter_code
_entity_poly.pdbx_strand_id
1 'polypeptide(L)'
;MAIKQLKSFGLITGVTTALILTGYSSQVLAMSPFQASYQFAYNGKTLGSATRTLKKSGNNWNYVFAAKAGGIASATETSNFSLNNNQINSINFSRSSKILVHNNTMSIKFNPSAKTINTTKDKENRSFAWKAGVLDELNAELQL
;
A
#
# COMPACT_ATOMS: atom_id res chain seq x y z
N MET A 1 19.96 -2.26 11.12
CA MET A 1 19.42 -2.92 9.91
C MET A 1 19.49 -1.92 8.77
N ALA A 2 20.33 -2.17 7.77
CA ALA A 2 20.46 -1.29 6.63
C ALA A 2 19.55 -1.77 5.49
N ILE A 3 18.64 -0.91 5.05
CA ILE A 3 17.78 -1.14 3.87
C ILE A 3 18.54 -0.60 2.67
N LYS A 4 19.03 -1.50 1.82
CA LYS A 4 19.64 -1.12 0.55
C LYS A 4 18.54 -1.08 -0.51
N GLN A 5 18.21 0.11 -0.99
CA GLN A 5 17.36 0.25 -2.18
C GLN A 5 18.08 -0.36 -3.39
N LEU A 6 17.54 -1.40 -3.94
CA LEU A 6 17.96 -1.90 -5.25
C LEU A 6 17.01 -1.33 -6.30
N LYS A 7 17.57 -0.43 -7.11
CA LYS A 7 17.04 0.13 -8.36
C LYS A 7 15.53 0.02 -8.54
N SER A 8 14.84 1.14 -8.36
CA SER A 8 13.48 1.27 -8.86
C SER A 8 13.51 1.12 -10.39
N PHE A 9 12.95 0.07 -10.92
CA PHE A 9 12.53 0.03 -12.31
C PHE A 9 11.17 0.74 -12.38
N GLY A 10 11.21 2.07 -12.25
CA GLY A 10 10.09 2.89 -12.66
C GLY A 10 10.21 3.11 -14.16
N LEU A 11 9.21 2.76 -14.92
CA LEU A 11 9.05 3.27 -16.27
C LEU A 11 8.74 4.77 -16.16
N ILE A 12 9.77 5.59 -16.11
CA ILE A 12 9.64 7.04 -16.24
C ILE A 12 9.59 7.31 -17.74
N THR A 13 8.39 7.49 -18.26
CA THR A 13 8.22 8.11 -19.57
C THR A 13 8.60 9.58 -19.41
N GLY A 14 9.77 9.94 -19.92
CA GLY A 14 10.27 11.29 -19.86
C GLY A 14 9.35 12.25 -20.60
N VAL A 15 8.93 13.31 -19.92
CA VAL A 15 8.38 14.51 -20.56
C VAL A 15 9.45 15.57 -20.49
N THR A 16 9.91 15.96 -21.66
CA THR A 16 10.90 17.02 -21.92
C THR A 16 10.38 18.36 -21.40
N THR A 17 11.17 18.99 -20.58
CA THR A 17 10.89 20.26 -19.92
C THR A 17 11.05 21.42 -20.91
N ALA A 18 10.00 22.20 -21.11
CA ALA A 18 10.11 23.60 -21.56
C ALA A 18 9.86 24.50 -20.36
N LEU A 19 10.88 25.28 -19.97
CA LEU A 19 10.79 26.31 -18.94
C LEU A 19 9.93 27.46 -19.42
N ILE A 20 8.81 27.72 -18.74
CA ILE A 20 8.21 29.06 -18.68
C ILE A 20 7.81 29.32 -17.22
N LEU A 21 8.49 30.29 -16.61
CA LEU A 21 8.15 30.90 -15.33
C LEU A 21 6.78 31.59 -15.46
N THR A 22 5.82 31.23 -14.63
CA THR A 22 4.90 32.11 -13.90
C THR A 22 3.80 31.30 -13.24
N GLY A 23 3.61 31.50 -11.94
CA GLY A 23 2.44 31.00 -11.19
C GLY A 23 2.79 29.83 -10.29
N TYR A 24 2.87 30.07 -8.99
CA TYR A 24 2.83 29.04 -7.96
C TYR A 24 1.46 28.34 -7.99
N SER A 25 1.24 27.44 -8.91
CA SER A 25 0.24 26.42 -8.75
C SER A 25 0.91 25.33 -7.91
N SER A 26 0.46 25.14 -6.69
CA SER A 26 0.72 23.95 -5.91
C SER A 26 0.31 22.76 -6.78
N GLN A 27 1.28 22.13 -7.46
CA GLN A 27 1.03 20.89 -8.16
C GLN A 27 0.74 19.88 -7.08
N VAL A 28 -0.53 19.59 -6.88
CA VAL A 28 -0.94 18.38 -6.21
C VAL A 28 -0.36 17.25 -7.05
N LEU A 29 0.68 16.60 -6.56
CA LEU A 29 1.27 15.45 -7.22
C LEU A 29 0.17 14.39 -7.34
N ALA A 30 -0.36 14.22 -8.55
CA ALA A 30 -1.35 13.21 -8.81
C ALA A 30 -0.74 11.84 -8.51
N MET A 31 -1.42 11.03 -7.71
CA MET A 31 -1.01 9.66 -7.44
C MET A 31 -0.83 8.91 -8.76
N SER A 32 0.30 8.24 -8.93
CA SER A 32 0.62 7.47 -10.13
C SER A 32 0.97 6.03 -9.79
N PRO A 33 0.65 5.06 -10.67
CA PRO A 33 1.07 3.67 -10.49
C PRO A 33 2.60 3.56 -10.36
N PHE A 34 3.05 2.67 -9.49
CA PHE A 34 4.47 2.37 -9.33
C PHE A 34 4.72 0.94 -8.87
N GLN A 35 5.96 0.50 -9.03
CA GLN A 35 6.48 -0.70 -8.41
C GLN A 35 7.86 -0.41 -7.83
N ALA A 36 8.08 -0.82 -6.59
CA ALA A 36 9.36 -0.70 -5.90
C ALA A 36 9.75 -2.05 -5.30
N SER A 37 11.05 -2.36 -5.36
CA SER A 37 11.60 -3.58 -4.78
C SER A 37 12.68 -3.23 -3.77
N TYR A 38 12.71 -3.98 -2.67
CA TYR A 38 13.60 -3.77 -1.54
C TYR A 38 14.31 -5.08 -1.19
N GLN A 39 15.54 -4.97 -0.71
CA GLN A 39 16.23 -6.09 -0.06
C GLN A 39 16.55 -5.71 1.38
N PHE A 40 16.37 -6.67 2.28
CA PHE A 40 16.81 -6.57 3.66
C PHE A 40 18.13 -7.29 3.79
N ALA A 41 19.15 -6.59 4.26
CA ALA A 41 20.46 -7.17 4.49
C ALA A 41 20.98 -6.84 5.90
N TYR A 42 21.68 -7.78 6.49
CA TYR A 42 22.40 -7.61 7.75
C TYR A 42 23.79 -8.23 7.64
N ASN A 43 24.80 -7.48 8.05
CA ASN A 43 26.22 -7.89 7.93
C ASN A 43 26.59 -8.42 6.53
N GLY A 44 26.11 -7.74 5.47
CA GLY A 44 26.40 -8.13 4.08
C GLY A 44 25.61 -9.32 3.54
N LYS A 45 24.80 -9.99 4.36
CA LYS A 45 23.95 -11.10 3.95
C LYS A 45 22.53 -10.62 3.69
N THR A 46 21.97 -10.94 2.52
CA THR A 46 20.56 -10.71 2.21
C THR A 46 19.70 -11.65 3.05
N LEU A 47 18.83 -11.08 3.88
CA LEU A 47 17.91 -11.82 4.74
C LEU A 47 16.52 -11.98 4.12
N GLY A 48 16.15 -11.10 3.21
CA GLY A 48 14.83 -11.13 2.59
C GLY A 48 14.64 -10.04 1.56
N SER A 49 13.44 -10.01 1.00
CA SER A 49 13.02 -9.02 0.00
C SER A 49 11.59 -8.57 0.23
N ALA A 50 11.25 -7.40 -0.27
CA ALA A 50 9.89 -6.90 -0.29
C ALA A 50 9.62 -6.16 -1.60
N THR A 51 8.35 -6.09 -1.98
CA THR A 51 7.86 -5.30 -3.11
C THR A 51 6.69 -4.45 -2.66
N ARG A 52 6.56 -3.26 -3.25
CA ARG A 52 5.38 -2.40 -3.16
C ARG A 52 4.89 -2.15 -4.58
N THR A 53 3.62 -2.39 -4.82
CA THR A 53 3.03 -2.24 -6.15
C THR A 53 1.73 -1.47 -6.03
N LEU A 54 1.64 -0.32 -6.68
CA LEU A 54 0.42 0.47 -6.81
C LEU A 54 -0.08 0.40 -8.24
N LYS A 55 -1.30 -0.06 -8.43
CA LYS A 55 -1.97 -0.16 -9.72
C LYS A 55 -3.27 0.62 -9.72
N LYS A 56 -3.64 1.13 -10.90
CA LYS A 56 -4.92 1.82 -11.14
C LYS A 56 -5.75 1.01 -12.13
N SER A 57 -7.05 0.89 -11.85
CA SER A 57 -8.04 0.29 -12.73
C SER A 57 -9.33 1.13 -12.67
N GLY A 58 -9.58 1.94 -13.69
CA GLY A 58 -10.67 2.93 -13.67
C GLY A 58 -10.47 3.93 -12.51
N ASN A 59 -11.48 4.06 -11.65
CA ASN A 59 -11.43 4.90 -10.45
C ASN A 59 -10.85 4.19 -9.22
N ASN A 60 -10.57 2.91 -9.33
CA ASN A 60 -10.08 2.09 -8.23
C ASN A 60 -8.56 1.94 -8.29
N TRP A 61 -7.99 1.85 -7.10
CA TRP A 61 -6.58 1.63 -6.87
C TRP A 61 -6.39 0.36 -6.06
N ASN A 62 -5.33 -0.36 -6.38
CA ASN A 62 -4.89 -1.54 -5.66
C ASN A 62 -3.45 -1.34 -5.24
N TYR A 63 -3.20 -1.33 -3.94
CA TYR A 63 -1.87 -1.20 -3.36
C TYR A 63 -1.51 -2.48 -2.63
N VAL A 64 -0.38 -3.08 -3.01
CA VAL A 64 0.10 -4.35 -2.49
C VAL A 64 1.51 -4.19 -1.92
N PHE A 65 1.70 -4.64 -0.69
CA PHE A 65 3.00 -4.90 -0.09
C PHE A 65 3.18 -6.41 0.07
N ALA A 66 4.30 -6.94 -0.42
CA ALA A 66 4.65 -8.34 -0.25
C ALA A 66 6.10 -8.46 0.24
N ALA A 67 6.34 -9.25 1.28
CA ALA A 67 7.66 -9.47 1.86
C ALA A 67 7.92 -10.94 2.13
N LYS A 68 9.19 -11.33 2.02
CA LYS A 68 9.69 -12.68 2.35
C LYS A 68 11.01 -12.56 3.09
N ALA A 69 11.21 -13.39 4.10
CA ALA A 69 12.45 -13.45 4.88
C ALA A 69 12.88 -14.92 5.05
N GLY A 70 14.02 -15.26 4.48
CA GLY A 70 14.73 -16.54 4.70
C GLY A 70 13.94 -17.83 4.47
N GLY A 71 12.84 -17.80 3.72
CA GLY A 71 11.95 -18.96 3.55
C GLY A 71 11.10 -19.30 4.78
N ILE A 72 11.31 -18.61 5.91
CA ILE A 72 10.64 -18.88 7.18
C ILE A 72 9.52 -17.89 7.49
N ALA A 73 9.52 -16.73 6.85
CA ALA A 73 8.49 -15.73 7.04
C ALA A 73 8.06 -15.09 5.71
N SER A 74 6.79 -14.80 5.59
CA SER A 74 6.22 -14.03 4.49
C SER A 74 5.02 -13.21 4.97
N ALA A 75 4.80 -12.08 4.31
CA ALA A 75 3.61 -11.27 4.53
C ALA A 75 3.13 -10.69 3.20
N THR A 76 1.82 -10.62 3.02
CA THR A 76 1.19 -9.89 1.92
C THR A 76 0.08 -9.04 2.48
N GLU A 77 0.10 -7.76 2.17
CA GLU A 77 -0.94 -6.80 2.49
C GLU A 77 -1.51 -6.23 1.20
N THR A 78 -2.81 -6.07 1.15
CA THR A 78 -3.51 -5.51 -0.01
C THR A 78 -4.53 -4.49 0.46
N SER A 79 -4.46 -3.28 -0.07
CA SER A 79 -5.44 -2.23 0.12
C SER A 79 -6.09 -1.89 -1.21
N ASN A 80 -7.43 -1.90 -1.23
CA ASN A 80 -8.22 -1.41 -2.35
C ASN A 80 -8.95 -0.14 -1.91
N PHE A 81 -8.89 0.89 -2.72
CA PHE A 81 -9.47 2.20 -2.44
C PHE A 81 -9.82 2.95 -3.73
N SER A 82 -10.61 4.01 -3.61
CA SER A 82 -10.85 4.98 -4.67
C SER A 82 -10.30 6.35 -4.28
N LEU A 83 -10.07 7.20 -5.29
CA LEU A 83 -9.70 8.60 -5.09
C LEU A 83 -10.84 9.50 -5.55
N ASN A 84 -11.27 10.38 -4.65
CA ASN A 84 -12.21 11.47 -4.94
C ASN A 84 -11.58 12.77 -4.44
N ASN A 85 -11.37 13.74 -5.32
CA ASN A 85 -10.75 15.03 -4.97
C ASN A 85 -9.44 14.87 -4.18
N ASN A 86 -8.57 13.96 -4.61
CA ASN A 86 -7.31 13.60 -3.94
C ASN A 86 -7.46 13.01 -2.52
N GLN A 87 -8.67 12.66 -2.13
CA GLN A 87 -8.93 11.97 -0.88
C GLN A 87 -9.07 10.47 -1.13
N ILE A 88 -8.34 9.68 -0.34
CA ILE A 88 -8.44 8.23 -0.35
C ILE A 88 -9.72 7.81 0.37
N ASN A 89 -10.51 6.98 -0.31
CA ASN A 89 -11.68 6.31 0.26
C ASN A 89 -11.41 4.82 0.30
N SER A 90 -11.12 4.29 1.48
CA SER A 90 -10.82 2.88 1.69
C SER A 90 -12.03 2.00 1.36
N ILE A 91 -11.80 0.91 0.63
CA ILE A 91 -12.83 -0.07 0.26
C ILE A 91 -12.64 -1.34 1.08
N ASN A 92 -11.47 -1.94 1.00
CA ASN A 92 -11.11 -3.09 1.82
C ASN A 92 -9.59 -3.21 1.97
N PHE A 93 -9.20 -3.91 3.01
CA PHE A 93 -7.82 -4.26 3.31
C PHE A 93 -7.76 -5.74 3.68
N SER A 94 -6.68 -6.39 3.31
CA SER A 94 -6.37 -7.75 3.76
C SER A 94 -4.89 -7.90 4.05
N ARG A 95 -4.59 -8.70 5.06
CA ARG A 95 -3.24 -9.14 5.42
C ARG A 95 -3.23 -10.64 5.58
N SER A 96 -2.24 -11.28 4.99
CA SER A 96 -1.88 -12.67 5.27
C SER A 96 -0.40 -12.72 5.62
N SER A 97 -0.07 -13.32 6.75
CA SER A 97 1.32 -13.50 7.16
C SER A 97 1.56 -14.93 7.63
N LYS A 98 2.75 -15.40 7.36
CA LYS A 98 3.23 -16.72 7.78
C LYS A 98 4.58 -16.56 8.46
N ILE A 99 4.71 -17.11 9.64
CA ILE A 99 6.00 -17.23 10.36
C ILE A 99 6.14 -18.68 10.78
N LEU A 100 7.14 -19.37 10.18
CA LEU A 100 7.31 -20.81 10.31
C LEU A 100 6.04 -21.55 9.86
N VAL A 101 5.32 -22.17 10.80
CA VAL A 101 4.07 -22.91 10.56
C VAL A 101 2.81 -22.14 10.95
N HIS A 102 2.97 -20.93 11.54
CA HIS A 102 1.84 -20.12 12.00
C HIS A 102 1.38 -19.18 10.90
N ASN A 103 0.11 -19.27 10.54
CA ASN A 103 -0.56 -18.37 9.61
C ASN A 103 -1.48 -17.44 10.40
N ASN A 104 -1.44 -16.15 10.06
CA ASN A 104 -2.36 -15.15 10.57
C ASN A 104 -3.01 -14.44 9.40
N THR A 105 -4.30 -14.18 9.50
CA THR A 105 -5.06 -13.44 8.51
C THR A 105 -5.83 -12.30 9.16
N MET A 106 -5.96 -11.21 8.42
CA MET A 106 -6.78 -10.07 8.80
C MET A 106 -7.46 -9.50 7.57
N SER A 107 -8.70 -9.10 7.71
CA SER A 107 -9.41 -8.34 6.69
C SER A 107 -10.21 -7.21 7.30
N ILE A 108 -10.34 -6.12 6.56
CA ILE A 108 -11.17 -4.97 6.91
C ILE A 108 -12.05 -4.66 5.70
N LYS A 109 -13.35 -4.48 5.94
CA LYS A 109 -14.31 -3.99 4.94
C LYS A 109 -14.88 -2.67 5.42
N PHE A 110 -14.76 -1.65 4.59
CA PHE A 110 -15.32 -0.32 4.84
C PHE A 110 -16.67 -0.23 4.13
N ASN A 111 -17.73 0.01 4.88
CA ASN A 111 -19.09 0.12 4.34
C ASN A 111 -19.68 1.48 4.70
N PRO A 112 -19.49 2.51 3.87
CA PRO A 112 -20.03 3.85 4.13
C PRO A 112 -21.56 3.87 4.11
N SER A 113 -22.22 3.04 3.31
CA SER A 113 -23.68 2.97 3.23
C SER A 113 -24.29 2.42 4.51
N ALA A 114 -23.72 1.37 5.08
CA ALA A 114 -24.14 0.81 6.37
C ALA A 114 -23.52 1.53 7.58
N LYS A 115 -22.62 2.50 7.33
CA LYS A 115 -21.85 3.22 8.36
C LYS A 115 -21.08 2.29 9.31
N THR A 116 -20.49 1.23 8.76
CA THR A 116 -19.73 0.23 9.51
C THR A 116 -18.36 -0.02 8.91
N ILE A 117 -17.41 -0.37 9.78
CA ILE A 117 -16.13 -0.97 9.44
C ILE A 117 -16.10 -2.34 10.09
N ASN A 118 -16.05 -3.38 9.28
CA ASN A 118 -16.03 -4.75 9.76
C ASN A 118 -14.64 -5.34 9.62
N THR A 119 -14.11 -5.85 10.71
CA THR A 119 -12.80 -6.49 10.76
C THR A 119 -12.94 -7.96 11.09
N THR A 120 -12.15 -8.79 10.42
CA THR A 120 -11.98 -10.20 10.75
C THR A 120 -10.50 -10.44 10.97
N LYS A 121 -10.13 -10.88 12.17
CA LYS A 121 -8.76 -11.29 12.48
C LYS A 121 -8.77 -12.76 12.87
N ASP A 122 -8.10 -13.58 12.06
CA ASP A 122 -8.17 -15.04 12.13
C ASP A 122 -9.65 -15.51 12.07
N LYS A 123 -10.29 -15.77 13.20
CA LYS A 123 -11.70 -16.18 13.29
C LYS A 123 -12.56 -15.18 14.08
N GLU A 124 -11.98 -14.11 14.57
CA GLU A 124 -12.70 -13.09 15.35
C GLU A 124 -13.25 -11.99 14.45
N ASN A 125 -14.53 -11.70 14.59
CA ASN A 125 -15.21 -10.62 13.88
C ASN A 125 -15.51 -9.46 14.85
N ARG A 126 -15.25 -8.23 14.39
CA ARG A 126 -15.59 -6.99 15.11
C ARG A 126 -16.19 -5.99 14.15
N SER A 127 -17.09 -5.15 14.65
CA SER A 127 -17.70 -4.05 13.90
C SER A 127 -17.48 -2.73 14.63
N PHE A 128 -17.14 -1.71 13.87
CA PHE A 128 -16.89 -0.35 14.34
C PHE A 128 -17.73 0.64 13.54
N ALA A 129 -17.98 1.81 14.12
CA ALA A 129 -18.64 2.90 13.38
C ALA A 129 -17.71 3.42 12.26
N TRP A 130 -18.25 3.54 11.05
CA TRP A 130 -17.54 4.16 9.93
C TRP A 130 -17.46 5.68 10.11
N LYS A 131 -16.32 6.24 9.76
CA LYS A 131 -16.10 7.69 9.67
C LYS A 131 -15.46 8.02 8.33
N ALA A 132 -15.81 9.18 7.77
CA ALA A 132 -15.15 9.68 6.57
C ALA A 132 -13.65 9.89 6.80
N GLY A 133 -12.83 9.54 5.81
CA GLY A 133 -11.37 9.69 5.88
C GLY A 133 -10.65 8.63 6.71
N VAL A 134 -11.33 7.59 7.15
CA VAL A 134 -10.65 6.44 7.79
C VAL A 134 -9.86 5.66 6.75
N LEU A 135 -8.59 5.44 7.05
CA LEU A 135 -7.63 4.74 6.20
C LEU A 135 -7.29 3.38 6.81
N ASP A 136 -6.89 2.43 5.96
CA ASP A 136 -6.20 1.23 6.43
C ASP A 136 -4.70 1.50 6.59
N GLU A 137 -4.00 0.56 7.20
CA GLU A 137 -2.56 0.68 7.52
C GLU A 137 -1.71 0.90 6.26
N LEU A 138 -2.09 0.30 5.14
CA LEU A 138 -1.29 0.34 3.92
C LEU A 138 -1.56 1.60 3.09
N ASN A 139 -2.83 1.97 2.87
CA ASN A 139 -3.15 3.17 2.09
C ASN A 139 -2.85 4.48 2.84
N ALA A 140 -2.75 4.44 4.16
CA ALA A 140 -2.30 5.58 4.96
C ALA A 140 -0.89 6.06 4.57
N GLU A 141 -0.04 5.18 4.05
CA GLU A 141 1.29 5.53 3.54
C GLU A 141 1.25 6.44 2.31
N LEU A 142 0.13 6.43 1.57
CA LEU A 142 -0.07 7.20 0.34
C LEU A 142 -0.74 8.56 0.58
N GLN A 143 -1.22 8.82 1.80
CA GLN A 143 -1.94 10.04 2.18
C GLN A 143 -0.99 11.16 2.68
N LEU A 144 0.22 11.22 2.20
CA LEU A 144 1.20 12.23 2.62
C LEU A 144 1.02 13.55 1.88
#